data_57264025de67778b24d900c7e99f1386
#
_entry.id   57264025de67778b24d900c7e99f1386
#
_cell.length_a   1.000
_cell.length_b   1.000
_cell.length_c   1.000
_cell.angle_alpha   90.00
_cell.angle_beta   90.00
_cell.angle_gamma   90.00
#
_symmetry.space_group_name_H-M   'P 1'
#
loop_
_entity.id
_entity.type
_entity.pdbx_description
1 polymer ?
#
loop_
_entity_poly.entity_id
_entity_poly.type
_entity_poly.pdbx_seq_one_letter_code
_entity_poly.pdbx_strand_id
1 'polypeptide(L)'
;MKNTTIKIKRNTKNTKNTKNTKNAKYSESEIVLKFIEILNIVKIYHWKTFSYPEHKATDELYESLNGRIDEFVETMLGKTGGRVNLTSTKHIPFYDYTSVAKFKLCIEIFKKYLVNMSNAPYFKNPENSDLLNIRDEILGDLNKFTYLLTFH
;
A
#
# COMPACT_ATOMS: atom_id res chain seq x y z
N MET A 1 32.74 -60.00 9.16
CA MET A 1 32.46 -58.56 9.28
C MET A 1 31.67 -58.16 8.02
N LYS A 2 30.39 -57.84 8.13
CA LYS A 2 29.53 -57.44 7.01
C LYS A 2 29.38 -55.90 7.05
N ASN A 3 29.88 -55.22 6.00
CA ASN A 3 29.72 -53.78 5.81
C ASN A 3 28.34 -53.47 5.29
N THR A 4 27.53 -52.77 6.08
CA THR A 4 26.21 -52.30 5.67
C THR A 4 26.33 -50.87 5.17
N THR A 5 26.19 -50.70 3.84
CA THR A 5 26.20 -49.37 3.21
C THR A 5 24.83 -48.75 3.30
N ILE A 6 24.68 -47.64 4.05
CA ILE A 6 23.42 -46.88 4.15
C ILE A 6 23.30 -45.97 2.94
N LYS A 7 22.32 -46.18 2.06
CA LYS A 7 21.96 -45.29 0.97
C LYS A 7 21.07 -44.17 1.50
N ILE A 8 21.61 -42.96 1.53
CA ILE A 8 20.84 -41.73 1.82
C ILE A 8 20.09 -41.31 0.55
N LYS A 9 18.75 -41.42 0.57
CA LYS A 9 17.88 -40.89 -0.48
C LYS A 9 17.81 -39.36 -0.31
N ARG A 10 18.40 -38.57 -1.21
CA ARG A 10 18.15 -37.15 -1.36
C ARG A 10 16.75 -36.94 -1.90
N ASN A 11 15.87 -36.37 -1.09
CA ASN A 11 14.54 -35.94 -1.47
C ASN A 11 14.64 -34.54 -2.10
N THR A 12 14.63 -34.46 -3.42
CA THR A 12 14.45 -33.22 -4.18
C THR A 12 12.96 -32.85 -4.17
N LYS A 13 12.54 -31.98 -3.27
CA LYS A 13 11.28 -31.23 -3.35
C LYS A 13 11.60 -29.73 -3.32
N ASN A 14 11.80 -29.18 -4.51
CA ASN A 14 11.82 -27.73 -4.68
C ASN A 14 11.24 -27.38 -6.04
N THR A 15 9.93 -27.30 -6.13
CA THR A 15 9.22 -26.60 -7.23
C THR A 15 7.77 -26.35 -6.80
N LYS A 16 7.53 -25.31 -5.98
CA LYS A 16 6.20 -24.68 -5.80
C LYS A 16 6.33 -23.39 -4.95
N ASN A 17 7.02 -22.36 -5.45
CA ASN A 17 7.02 -21.09 -4.70
C ASN A 17 6.91 -19.83 -5.58
N THR A 18 6.58 -19.94 -6.86
CA THR A 18 6.48 -18.75 -7.74
C THR A 18 5.07 -18.21 -7.95
N LYS A 19 4.02 -18.90 -7.46
CA LYS A 19 2.62 -18.42 -7.57
C LYS A 19 2.13 -17.60 -6.37
N ASN A 20 2.79 -17.65 -5.21
CA ASN A 20 2.31 -16.98 -3.99
C ASN A 20 2.72 -15.51 -3.85
N THR A 21 3.73 -15.04 -4.59
CA THR A 21 4.27 -13.68 -4.42
C THR A 21 3.37 -12.57 -5.02
N LYS A 22 2.54 -12.89 -6.02
CA LYS A 22 1.60 -11.91 -6.59
C LYS A 22 0.37 -11.66 -5.71
N ASN A 23 -0.06 -12.65 -4.93
CA ASN A 23 -1.20 -12.50 -3.99
C ASN A 23 -0.80 -11.81 -2.68
N ALA A 24 0.47 -11.89 -2.27
CA ALA A 24 0.96 -11.25 -1.04
C ALA A 24 0.88 -9.71 -1.10
N LYS A 25 1.09 -9.12 -2.28
CA LYS A 25 1.14 -7.66 -2.47
C LYS A 25 -0.15 -6.91 -2.10
N TYR A 26 -1.30 -7.57 -2.10
CA TYR A 26 -2.61 -7.01 -1.77
C TYR A 26 -3.32 -7.84 -0.70
N SER A 27 -2.58 -8.39 0.26
CA SER A 27 -3.18 -8.89 1.50
C SER A 27 -3.66 -7.71 2.36
N GLU A 28 -4.60 -7.94 3.27
CA GLU A 28 -5.09 -6.91 4.20
C GLU A 28 -3.94 -6.15 4.89
N SER A 29 -2.98 -6.91 5.43
CA SER A 29 -1.81 -6.34 6.11
C SER A 29 -0.95 -5.47 5.20
N GLU A 30 -0.69 -5.91 3.97
CA GLU A 30 0.11 -5.13 2.99
C GLU A 30 -0.62 -3.87 2.53
N ILE A 31 -1.94 -3.93 2.35
CA ILE A 31 -2.75 -2.75 2.01
C ILE A 31 -2.68 -1.73 3.14
N VAL A 32 -2.92 -2.16 4.39
CA VAL A 32 -2.88 -1.27 5.55
C VAL A 32 -1.48 -0.67 5.75
N LEU A 33 -0.42 -1.47 5.63
CA LEU A 33 0.95 -0.97 5.70
C LEU A 33 1.24 0.08 4.62
N LYS A 34 0.78 -0.14 3.38
CA LYS A 34 0.96 0.81 2.30
C LYS A 34 0.18 2.10 2.53
N PHE A 35 -0.99 2.03 3.13
CA PHE A 35 -1.80 3.19 3.50
C PHE A 35 -1.16 4.00 4.63
N ILE A 36 -0.65 3.34 5.67
CA ILE A 36 0.08 4.01 6.75
C ILE A 36 1.35 4.67 6.21
N GLU A 37 2.07 4.00 5.30
CA GLU A 37 3.27 4.53 4.66
C GLU A 37 2.99 5.86 3.96
N ILE A 38 1.95 5.93 3.11
CA ILE A 38 1.64 7.17 2.37
C ILE A 38 1.16 8.29 3.28
N LEU A 39 0.33 7.99 4.29
CA LEU A 39 -0.10 8.99 5.28
C LEU A 39 1.10 9.63 5.99
N ASN A 40 2.04 8.80 6.44
CA ASN A 40 3.26 9.28 7.09
C ASN A 40 4.11 10.15 6.14
N ILE A 41 4.29 9.73 4.90
CA ILE A 41 5.05 10.48 3.89
C ILE A 41 4.43 11.85 3.65
N VAL A 42 3.10 11.92 3.45
CA VAL A 42 2.40 13.20 3.23
C VAL A 42 2.55 14.10 4.44
N LYS A 43 2.35 13.57 5.66
CA LYS A 43 2.45 14.38 6.90
C LYS A 43 3.85 14.91 7.14
N ILE A 44 4.88 14.11 6.90
CA ILE A 44 6.27 14.55 7.06
C ILE A 44 6.61 15.62 6.02
N TYR A 45 6.21 15.44 4.77
CA TYR A 45 6.44 16.45 3.73
C TYR A 45 5.73 17.76 4.07
N HIS A 46 4.49 17.71 4.56
CA HIS A 46 3.73 18.87 5.05
C HIS A 46 4.52 19.70 6.08
N TRP A 47 5.20 19.03 7.00
CA TRP A 47 6.00 19.74 8.03
C TRP A 47 7.34 20.27 7.51
N LYS A 48 7.83 19.79 6.38
CA LYS A 48 9.18 20.08 5.86
C LYS A 48 9.21 21.03 4.70
N THR A 49 8.10 21.22 3.98
CA THR A 49 8.07 22.17 2.87
C THR A 49 8.20 23.61 3.37
N PHE A 50 8.97 24.43 2.64
CA PHE A 50 9.05 25.87 2.83
C PHE A 50 8.04 26.65 1.99
N SER A 51 7.28 25.95 1.13
CA SER A 51 6.28 26.54 0.24
C SER A 51 4.91 26.54 0.95
N TYR A 52 4.35 27.71 1.19
CA TYR A 52 3.01 27.83 1.78
C TYR A 52 1.92 27.16 0.93
N PRO A 53 1.88 27.29 -0.41
CA PRO A 53 0.94 26.54 -1.24
C PRO A 53 1.07 25.02 -1.09
N GLU A 54 2.29 24.48 -1.06
CA GLU A 54 2.52 23.05 -0.83
C GLU A 54 2.07 22.62 0.57
N HIS A 55 2.36 23.44 1.59
CA HIS A 55 1.94 23.20 2.97
C HIS A 55 0.40 23.08 3.07
N LYS A 56 -0.33 24.01 2.47
CA LYS A 56 -1.79 23.98 2.43
C LYS A 56 -2.33 22.77 1.64
N ALA A 57 -1.79 22.52 0.46
CA ALA A 57 -2.23 21.41 -0.38
C ALA A 57 -1.97 20.04 0.28
N THR A 58 -0.85 19.88 1.00
CA THR A 58 -0.53 18.63 1.71
C THR A 58 -1.36 18.44 2.97
N ASP A 59 -1.78 19.51 3.64
CA ASP A 59 -2.69 19.45 4.78
C ASP A 59 -4.07 18.92 4.35
N GLU A 60 -4.65 19.53 3.31
CA GLU A 60 -5.92 19.09 2.71
C GLU A 60 -5.85 17.64 2.20
N LEU A 61 -4.73 17.26 1.55
CA LEU A 61 -4.53 15.88 1.10
C LEU A 61 -4.47 14.91 2.28
N TYR A 62 -3.75 15.26 3.35
CA TYR A 62 -3.63 14.39 4.52
C TYR A 62 -5.00 14.11 5.16
N GLU A 63 -5.81 15.15 5.36
CA GLU A 63 -7.15 15.01 5.93
C GLU A 63 -8.04 14.11 5.07
N SER A 64 -8.06 14.35 3.76
CA SER A 64 -8.85 13.55 2.81
C SER A 64 -8.38 12.10 2.78
N LEU A 65 -7.07 11.84 2.65
CA LEU A 65 -6.52 10.49 2.63
C LEU A 65 -6.80 9.76 3.95
N ASN A 66 -6.67 10.42 5.09
CA ASN A 66 -6.91 9.78 6.38
C ASN A 66 -8.35 9.27 6.49
N GLY A 67 -9.34 10.08 6.11
CA GLY A 67 -10.74 9.68 6.14
C GLY A 67 -11.06 8.56 5.15
N ARG A 68 -10.57 8.66 3.90
CA ARG A 68 -10.81 7.62 2.88
C ARG A 68 -10.12 6.30 3.20
N ILE A 69 -8.92 6.35 3.76
CA ILE A 69 -8.19 5.15 4.17
C ILE A 69 -8.89 4.45 5.31
N ASP A 70 -9.39 5.20 6.29
CA ASP A 70 -10.19 4.67 7.40
C ASP A 70 -11.44 3.95 6.87
N GLU A 71 -12.22 4.62 6.04
CA GLU A 71 -13.41 4.04 5.36
C GLU A 71 -13.06 2.76 4.58
N PHE A 72 -11.95 2.76 3.83
CA PHE A 72 -11.52 1.59 3.06
C PHE A 72 -11.19 0.41 3.99
N VAL A 73 -10.43 0.67 5.06
CA VAL A 73 -9.99 -0.38 5.99
C VAL A 73 -11.18 -0.94 6.76
N GLU A 74 -12.08 -0.08 7.26
CA GLU A 74 -13.28 -0.53 7.97
C GLU A 74 -14.21 -1.34 7.06
N THR A 75 -14.43 -0.91 5.82
CA THR A 75 -15.22 -1.65 4.83
C THR A 75 -14.59 -3.02 4.54
N MET A 76 -13.28 -3.08 4.35
CA MET A 76 -12.54 -4.32 4.13
C MET A 76 -12.68 -5.29 5.32
N LEU A 77 -12.52 -4.79 6.55
CA LEU A 77 -12.64 -5.59 7.77
C LEU A 77 -14.09 -6.03 8.02
N GLY A 78 -15.06 -5.19 7.66
CA GLY A 78 -16.48 -5.55 7.72
C GLY A 78 -16.82 -6.77 6.84
N LYS A 79 -16.20 -6.86 5.64
CA LYS A 79 -16.37 -7.99 4.72
C LYS A 79 -15.70 -9.27 5.21
N THR A 80 -14.53 -9.17 5.83
CA THR A 80 -13.76 -10.34 6.28
C THR A 80 -14.13 -10.78 7.68
N GLY A 81 -14.81 -9.94 8.48
CA GLY A 81 -15.17 -10.19 9.87
C GLY A 81 -13.96 -10.23 10.82
N GLY A 82 -12.78 -9.88 10.29
CA GLY A 82 -11.51 -9.98 11.01
C GLY A 82 -11.05 -8.67 11.68
N ARG A 83 -9.77 -8.63 11.99
CA ARG A 83 -9.04 -7.44 12.42
C ARG A 83 -7.69 -7.45 11.73
N VAL A 84 -7.14 -6.27 11.44
CA VAL A 84 -5.80 -6.14 10.87
C VAL A 84 -4.78 -6.83 11.79
N ASN A 85 -3.95 -7.69 11.21
CA ASN A 85 -2.90 -8.37 11.93
C ASN A 85 -1.53 -7.92 11.41
N LEU A 86 -0.87 -7.07 12.18
CA LEU A 86 0.48 -6.55 11.90
C LEU A 86 1.53 -7.09 12.89
N THR A 87 1.23 -8.15 13.64
CA THR A 87 2.11 -8.67 14.69
C THR A 87 3.47 -9.18 14.17
N SER A 88 3.53 -9.59 12.90
CA SER A 88 4.78 -9.95 12.23
C SER A 88 5.59 -8.76 11.69
N THR A 89 4.98 -7.57 11.65
CA THR A 89 5.62 -6.34 11.14
C THR A 89 6.54 -5.78 12.20
N LYS A 90 7.84 -5.79 11.94
CA LYS A 90 8.86 -5.28 12.89
C LYS A 90 9.14 -3.80 12.72
N HIS A 91 8.88 -3.24 11.54
CA HIS A 91 9.09 -1.84 11.21
C HIS A 91 8.19 -1.42 10.05
N ILE A 92 7.82 -0.16 10.03
CA ILE A 92 7.15 0.48 8.89
C ILE A 92 8.21 1.29 8.17
N PRO A 93 8.35 1.18 6.84
CA PRO A 93 9.30 1.99 6.08
C PRO A 93 9.00 3.48 6.29
N PHE A 94 10.04 4.25 6.56
CA PHE A 94 9.94 5.67 6.78
C PHE A 94 10.71 6.40 5.68
N TYR A 95 10.02 7.19 4.87
CA TYR A 95 10.63 7.93 3.78
C TYR A 95 10.52 9.43 4.03
N ASP A 96 11.66 10.09 4.03
CA ASP A 96 11.81 11.50 4.26
C ASP A 96 12.23 12.22 2.98
N TYR A 97 11.25 12.82 2.30
CA TYR A 97 11.48 13.56 1.08
C TYR A 97 11.63 15.06 1.35
N THR A 98 12.78 15.61 0.94
CA THR A 98 13.08 17.05 1.03
C THR A 98 12.87 17.79 -0.29
N SER A 99 12.65 17.07 -1.39
CA SER A 99 12.47 17.60 -2.73
C SER A 99 11.06 17.35 -3.22
N VAL A 100 10.37 18.39 -3.70
CA VAL A 100 9.04 18.29 -4.31
C VAL A 100 9.02 17.30 -5.47
N ALA A 101 10.08 17.22 -6.27
CA ALA A 101 10.15 16.29 -7.39
C ALA A 101 10.16 14.82 -6.91
N LYS A 102 10.91 14.50 -5.84
CA LYS A 102 10.93 13.16 -5.25
C LYS A 102 9.61 12.83 -4.57
N PHE A 103 9.00 13.79 -3.89
CA PHE A 103 7.69 13.63 -3.29
C PHE A 103 6.60 13.38 -4.35
N LYS A 104 6.56 14.17 -5.42
CA LYS A 104 5.67 13.94 -6.57
C LYS A 104 5.84 12.53 -7.16
N LEU A 105 7.08 12.07 -7.32
CA LEU A 105 7.34 10.70 -7.81
C LEU A 105 6.77 9.64 -6.87
N CYS A 106 6.89 9.83 -5.55
CA CYS A 106 6.29 8.93 -4.56
C CYS A 106 4.76 8.87 -4.71
N ILE A 107 4.10 10.02 -4.87
CA ILE A 107 2.65 10.10 -5.12
C ILE A 107 2.28 9.32 -6.39
N GLU A 108 3.02 9.48 -7.49
CA GLU A 108 2.78 8.73 -8.73
C GLU A 108 2.97 7.21 -8.57
N ILE A 109 3.95 6.78 -7.77
CA ILE A 109 4.14 5.36 -7.43
C ILE A 109 2.94 4.83 -6.65
N PHE A 110 2.42 5.60 -5.69
CA PHE A 110 1.25 5.21 -4.92
C PHE A 110 -0.03 5.17 -5.79
N LYS A 111 -0.23 6.14 -6.68
CA LYS A 111 -1.32 6.10 -7.68
C LYS A 111 -1.26 4.83 -8.54
N LYS A 112 -0.07 4.45 -9.01
CA LYS A 112 0.12 3.18 -9.75
C LYS A 112 -0.19 1.95 -8.89
N TYR A 113 0.14 1.98 -7.60
CA TYR A 113 -0.24 0.92 -6.67
C TYR A 113 -1.77 0.77 -6.59
N LEU A 114 -2.51 1.87 -6.43
CA LEU A 114 -3.97 1.88 -6.37
C LEU A 114 -4.60 1.38 -7.69
N VAL A 115 -4.13 1.86 -8.84
CA VAL A 115 -4.61 1.41 -10.16
C VAL A 115 -4.40 -0.10 -10.33
N ASN A 116 -3.24 -0.61 -9.95
CA ASN A 116 -2.92 -2.03 -10.08
C ASN A 116 -3.70 -2.93 -9.09
N MET A 117 -4.33 -2.38 -8.08
CA MET A 117 -5.17 -3.10 -7.12
C MET A 117 -6.30 -3.88 -7.83
N SER A 118 -6.90 -3.30 -8.88
CA SER A 118 -7.95 -3.95 -9.70
C SER A 118 -7.50 -5.26 -10.37
N ASN A 119 -6.19 -5.48 -10.49
CA ASN A 119 -5.65 -6.70 -11.10
C ASN A 119 -5.50 -7.86 -10.09
N ALA A 120 -5.61 -7.59 -8.78
CA ALA A 120 -5.53 -8.62 -7.77
C ALA A 120 -6.82 -9.45 -7.73
N PRO A 121 -6.72 -10.78 -7.51
CA PRO A 121 -7.89 -11.67 -7.53
C PRO A 121 -9.00 -11.25 -6.57
N TYR A 122 -8.66 -10.75 -5.39
CA TYR A 122 -9.61 -10.27 -4.39
C TYR A 122 -10.49 -9.13 -4.94
N PHE A 123 -9.91 -8.16 -5.64
CA PHE A 123 -10.63 -7.00 -6.19
C PHE A 123 -11.31 -7.27 -7.53
N LYS A 124 -11.08 -8.45 -8.15
CA LYS A 124 -11.83 -8.89 -9.33
C LYS A 124 -13.20 -9.47 -9.00
N ASN A 125 -13.45 -9.81 -7.72
CA ASN A 125 -14.77 -10.22 -7.28
C ASN A 125 -15.71 -8.99 -7.27
N PRO A 126 -16.85 -9.02 -8.00
CA PRO A 126 -17.81 -7.91 -8.02
C PRO A 126 -18.34 -7.49 -6.64
N GLU A 127 -18.36 -8.42 -5.67
CA GLU A 127 -18.73 -8.13 -4.27
C GLU A 127 -17.80 -7.14 -3.57
N ASN A 128 -16.60 -6.89 -4.13
CA ASN A 128 -15.62 -5.95 -3.60
C ASN A 128 -15.56 -4.64 -4.40
N SER A 129 -16.60 -4.35 -5.21
CA SER A 129 -16.70 -3.11 -6.00
C SER A 129 -16.77 -1.85 -5.12
N ASP A 130 -17.34 -1.94 -3.94
CA ASP A 130 -17.38 -0.86 -2.94
C ASP A 130 -15.97 -0.42 -2.50
N LEU A 131 -15.06 -1.38 -2.27
CA LEU A 131 -13.64 -1.08 -1.97
C LEU A 131 -12.95 -0.40 -3.17
N LEU A 132 -13.28 -0.80 -4.39
CA LEU A 132 -12.75 -0.14 -5.58
C LEU A 132 -13.29 1.28 -5.75
N ASN A 133 -14.53 1.55 -5.36
CA ASN A 133 -15.10 2.90 -5.37
C ASN A 133 -14.34 3.82 -4.39
N ILE A 134 -14.13 3.38 -3.14
CA ILE A 134 -13.35 4.16 -2.15
C ILE A 134 -11.90 4.37 -2.65
N ARG A 135 -11.28 3.33 -3.23
CA ARG A 135 -9.97 3.42 -3.87
C ARG A 135 -9.93 4.49 -4.97
N ASP A 136 -10.99 4.57 -5.80
CA ASP A 136 -11.08 5.55 -6.89
C ASP A 136 -11.23 6.98 -6.36
N GLU A 137 -11.90 7.16 -5.22
CA GLU A 137 -11.95 8.45 -4.54
C GLU A 137 -10.58 8.87 -4.00
N ILE A 138 -9.83 7.95 -3.38
CA ILE A 138 -8.42 8.18 -2.98
C ILE A 138 -7.60 8.60 -4.21
N LEU A 139 -7.77 7.91 -5.33
CA LEU A 139 -7.05 8.22 -6.57
C LEU A 139 -7.45 9.60 -7.13
N GLY A 140 -8.73 9.98 -7.01
CA GLY A 140 -9.24 11.30 -7.36
C GLY A 140 -8.58 12.42 -6.54
N ASP A 141 -8.50 12.24 -5.22
CA ASP A 141 -7.84 13.19 -4.31
C ASP A 141 -6.34 13.37 -4.65
N LEU A 142 -5.65 12.28 -4.95
CA LEU A 142 -4.25 12.32 -5.39
C LEU A 142 -4.07 13.02 -6.74
N ASN A 143 -5.00 12.85 -7.67
CA ASN A 143 -4.98 13.55 -8.96
C ASN A 143 -5.21 15.05 -8.78
N LYS A 144 -6.21 15.44 -7.96
CA LYS A 144 -6.45 16.83 -7.58
C LYS A 144 -5.21 17.45 -6.93
N PHE A 145 -4.61 16.76 -5.98
CA PHE A 145 -3.39 17.19 -5.32
C PHE A 145 -2.24 17.41 -6.30
N THR A 146 -2.01 16.47 -7.22
CA THR A 146 -0.97 16.60 -8.25
C THR A 146 -1.16 17.86 -9.11
N TYR A 147 -2.42 18.19 -9.44
CA TYR A 147 -2.77 19.43 -10.13
C TYR A 147 -2.47 20.67 -9.28
N LEU A 148 -2.86 20.68 -8.00
CA LEU A 148 -2.58 21.80 -7.10
C LEU A 148 -1.07 22.09 -6.95
N LEU A 149 -0.23 21.07 -7.02
CA LEU A 149 1.23 21.21 -6.99
C LEU A 149 1.82 21.82 -8.30
N THR A 150 1.02 22.18 -9.28
CA THR A 150 1.47 22.93 -10.49
C THR A 150 1.43 24.44 -10.28
N PHE A 151 0.74 24.93 -9.27
CA PHE A 151 0.70 26.35 -8.93
C PHE A 151 1.95 26.75 -8.13
N HIS A 152 2.48 27.95 -8.40
CA HIS A 152 3.69 28.50 -7.80
C HIS A 152 3.38 29.77 -6.99
#